data_9836bbe29c682f9b4e37886c21c0d076
#
_entry.id   9836bbe29c682f9b4e37886c21c0d076
#
_cell.length_a   1.000
_cell.length_b   1.000
_cell.length_c   1.000
_cell.angle_alpha   90.00
_cell.angle_beta   90.00
_cell.angle_gamma   90.00
#
_symmetry.space_group_name_H-M   'P 1'
#
loop_
_entity.id
_entity.type
_entity.pdbx_description
1 polymer ?
#
loop_
_entity_poly.entity_id
_entity_poly.type
_entity_poly.pdbx_seq_one_letter_code
_entity_poly.pdbx_strand_id
1 'polypeptide(L)'
;MSKLISEIEKIDLKLIKKNKEKIKNEIIETPVSRVLSSYLDRLLPNSEIFMKLELFQHTGTFKARGALTVANEIEKEKRKFGITAASAGNHAIAASWAAYK
;
A
#
# COMPACT_ATOMS: atom_id res chain seq x y z
N MET A 1 -5.69 9.84 -21.62
CA MET A 1 -4.81 10.64 -20.73
C MET A 1 -5.58 11.62 -19.84
N SER A 2 -6.53 12.40 -20.36
CA SER A 2 -7.33 13.36 -19.57
C SER A 2 -8.16 12.73 -18.43
N LYS A 3 -8.78 11.56 -18.65
CA LYS A 3 -9.61 10.87 -17.64
C LYS A 3 -8.76 10.32 -16.48
N LEU A 4 -7.57 9.80 -16.76
CA LEU A 4 -6.65 9.29 -15.73
C LEU A 4 -6.11 10.43 -14.85
N ILE A 5 -5.78 11.57 -15.46
CA ILE A 5 -5.31 12.76 -14.73
C ILE A 5 -6.42 13.30 -13.82
N SER A 6 -7.68 13.37 -14.31
CA SER A 6 -8.81 13.81 -13.50
C SER A 6 -9.17 12.87 -12.35
N GLU A 7 -8.81 11.59 -12.42
CA GLU A 7 -8.97 10.63 -11.33
C GLU A 7 -7.85 10.74 -10.30
N ILE A 8 -6.61 11.02 -10.72
CA ILE A 8 -5.47 11.25 -9.82
C ILE A 8 -5.68 12.53 -9.01
N GLU A 9 -6.21 13.58 -9.60
CA GLU A 9 -6.53 14.84 -8.91
C GLU A 9 -7.59 14.70 -7.80
N LYS A 10 -8.32 13.59 -7.76
CA LYS A 10 -9.31 13.28 -6.72
C LYS A 10 -8.73 12.53 -5.52
N ILE A 11 -7.46 12.13 -5.56
CA ILE A 11 -6.81 11.46 -4.43
C ILE A 11 -6.46 12.52 -3.39
N ASP A 12 -7.22 12.51 -2.29
CA ASP A 12 -7.01 13.37 -1.14
C ASP A 12 -6.77 12.57 0.14
N LEU A 13 -6.37 13.27 1.20
CA LEU A 13 -6.14 12.65 2.50
C LEU A 13 -7.40 11.98 3.08
N LYS A 14 -8.60 12.52 2.77
CA LYS A 14 -9.87 11.95 3.23
C LYS A 14 -10.12 10.58 2.61
N LEU A 15 -9.86 10.44 1.31
CA LEU A 15 -9.98 9.16 0.60
C LEU A 15 -8.95 8.14 1.13
N ILE A 16 -7.71 8.56 1.37
CA ILE A 16 -6.66 7.72 1.95
C ILE A 16 -7.08 7.21 3.33
N LYS A 17 -7.56 8.10 4.21
CA LYS A 17 -8.06 7.72 5.55
C LYS A 17 -9.24 6.77 5.47
N LYS A 18 -10.20 7.02 4.58
CA LYS A 18 -11.35 6.13 4.35
C LYS A 18 -10.91 4.71 3.94
N ASN A 19 -9.95 4.61 3.03
CA ASN A 19 -9.44 3.30 2.61
C ASN A 19 -8.64 2.62 3.73
N LYS A 20 -7.85 3.37 4.52
CA LYS A 20 -7.18 2.83 5.72
C LYS A 20 -8.19 2.17 6.67
N GLU A 21 -9.32 2.82 6.94
CA GLU A 21 -10.36 2.27 7.84
C GLU A 21 -10.95 0.95 7.32
N LYS A 22 -11.09 0.79 5.99
CA LYS A 22 -11.61 -0.45 5.40
C LYS A 22 -10.70 -1.67 5.62
N ILE A 23 -9.39 -1.46 5.70
CA ILE A 23 -8.40 -2.55 5.75
C ILE A 23 -7.66 -2.66 7.08
N LYS A 24 -7.90 -1.75 8.03
CA LYS A 24 -7.10 -1.61 9.27
C LYS A 24 -7.00 -2.88 10.11
N ASN A 25 -8.04 -3.72 10.11
CA ASN A 25 -8.08 -4.95 10.89
C ASN A 25 -7.33 -6.12 10.24
N GLU A 26 -6.94 -5.97 8.99
CA GLU A 26 -6.31 -7.02 8.19
C GLU A 26 -4.87 -6.67 7.79
N ILE A 27 -4.43 -5.45 8.08
CA ILE A 27 -3.11 -4.91 7.76
C ILE A 27 -2.34 -4.66 9.05
N ILE A 28 -1.04 -4.96 9.04
CA ILE A 28 -0.16 -4.66 10.16
C ILE A 28 0.07 -3.15 10.21
N GLU A 29 -0.07 -2.55 11.38
CA GLU A 29 0.40 -1.17 11.62
C GLU A 29 1.92 -1.21 11.81
N THR A 30 2.62 -1.08 10.70
CA THR A 30 4.09 -1.15 10.67
C THR A 30 4.72 0.07 11.36
N PRO A 31 5.85 -0.10 12.04
CA PRO A 31 6.50 0.99 12.75
C PRO A 31 7.06 2.06 11.79
N VAL A 32 7.22 3.25 12.34
CA VAL A 32 7.95 4.35 11.71
C VAL A 32 9.22 4.58 12.50
N SER A 33 10.36 4.61 11.84
CA SER A 33 11.67 4.82 12.44
C SER A 33 12.34 6.05 11.87
N ARG A 34 12.96 6.85 12.73
CA ARG A 34 13.84 7.95 12.29
C ARG A 34 15.13 7.37 11.75
N VAL A 35 15.57 7.87 10.62
CA VAL A 35 16.86 7.53 10.03
C VAL A 35 17.94 8.39 10.67
N LEU A 36 18.91 7.76 11.30
CA LEU A 36 20.09 8.44 11.87
C LEU A 36 21.29 8.17 10.94
N SER A 37 21.75 9.19 10.24
CA SER A 37 22.86 9.07 9.28
C SER A 37 23.58 10.41 9.16
N SER A 38 24.85 10.44 9.56
CA SER A 38 25.70 11.61 9.40
C SER A 38 25.92 12.03 7.93
N TYR A 39 25.76 11.09 6.99
CA TYR A 39 25.79 11.38 5.56
C TYR A 39 24.54 12.15 5.14
N LEU A 40 23.37 11.67 5.54
CA LEU A 40 22.10 12.33 5.20
C LEU A 40 21.97 13.69 5.89
N ASP A 41 22.46 13.83 7.12
CA ASP A 41 22.44 15.11 7.84
C ASP A 41 23.27 16.19 7.11
N ARG A 42 24.36 15.79 6.43
CA ARG A 42 25.14 16.72 5.60
C ARG A 42 24.46 17.08 4.29
N LEU A 43 23.76 16.10 3.66
CA LEU A 43 23.07 16.35 2.40
C LEU A 43 21.79 17.14 2.55
N LEU A 44 21.10 16.95 3.66
CA LEU A 44 19.78 17.52 3.94
C LEU A 44 19.79 18.19 5.31
N PRO A 45 20.57 19.28 5.48
CA PRO A 45 20.65 20.00 6.75
C PRO A 45 19.27 20.54 7.13
N ASN A 46 18.95 20.50 8.41
CA ASN A 46 17.66 20.92 8.97
C ASN A 46 16.44 20.06 8.54
N SER A 47 16.68 18.83 8.11
CA SER A 47 15.62 17.88 7.73
C SER A 47 15.64 16.66 8.64
N GLU A 48 14.47 16.12 8.92
CA GLU A 48 14.31 14.81 9.56
C GLU A 48 13.77 13.80 8.57
N ILE A 49 14.38 12.63 8.51
CA ILE A 49 13.97 11.56 7.62
C ILE A 49 13.37 10.43 8.45
N PHE A 50 12.16 10.02 8.08
CA PHE A 50 11.49 8.88 8.68
C PHE A 50 11.20 7.81 7.64
N MET A 51 11.36 6.55 8.03
CA MET A 51 11.02 5.40 7.20
C MET A 51 9.85 4.65 7.80
N LYS A 52 8.81 4.45 7.00
CA LYS A 52 7.71 3.52 7.28
C LYS A 52 8.18 2.11 6.92
N LEU A 53 8.35 1.25 7.93
CA LEU A 53 9.01 -0.05 7.76
C LEU A 53 8.05 -1.11 7.20
N GLU A 54 7.64 -0.97 5.96
CA GLU A 54 6.72 -1.89 5.27
C GLU A 54 7.32 -3.28 4.97
N LEU A 55 8.60 -3.49 5.25
CA LEU A 55 9.19 -4.83 5.26
C LEU A 55 8.53 -5.74 6.31
N PHE A 56 7.92 -5.18 7.35
CA PHE A 56 7.17 -5.91 8.36
C PHE A 56 5.70 -6.13 8.01
N GLN A 57 5.24 -5.63 6.86
CA GLN A 57 3.88 -5.83 6.39
C GLN A 57 3.68 -7.28 5.92
N HIS A 58 2.42 -7.75 5.89
CA HIS A 58 2.07 -8.96 5.16
C HIS A 58 2.69 -8.93 3.76
N THR A 59 3.26 -10.02 3.33
CA THR A 59 4.01 -10.15 2.06
C THR A 59 5.32 -9.34 1.98
N GLY A 60 5.79 -8.76 3.09
CA GLY A 60 7.09 -8.08 3.18
C GLY A 60 7.17 -6.73 2.45
N THR A 61 6.06 -6.16 1.99
CA THR A 61 6.04 -4.88 1.28
C THR A 61 4.70 -4.13 1.44
N PHE A 62 4.71 -2.83 1.13
CA PHE A 62 3.51 -1.99 1.12
C PHE A 62 2.43 -2.44 0.11
N LYS A 63 2.75 -3.30 -0.84
CA LYS A 63 1.83 -3.79 -1.89
C LYS A 63 0.61 -4.51 -1.32
N ALA A 64 0.73 -5.13 -0.15
CA ALA A 64 -0.39 -5.77 0.55
C ALA A 64 -1.58 -4.81 0.77
N ARG A 65 -1.31 -3.54 1.08
CA ARG A 65 -2.34 -2.52 1.31
C ARG A 65 -3.22 -2.28 0.10
N GLY A 66 -2.59 -2.02 -1.05
CA GLY A 66 -3.30 -1.79 -2.31
C GLY A 66 -4.02 -3.04 -2.82
N ALA A 67 -3.35 -4.20 -2.76
CA ALA A 67 -3.93 -5.47 -3.19
C ALA A 67 -5.20 -5.81 -2.39
N LEU A 68 -5.16 -5.67 -1.07
CA LEU A 68 -6.31 -5.92 -0.21
C LEU A 68 -7.44 -4.91 -0.45
N THR A 69 -7.11 -3.63 -0.64
CA THR A 69 -8.12 -2.60 -0.94
C THR A 69 -8.89 -2.97 -2.21
N VAL A 70 -8.19 -3.34 -3.29
CA VAL A 70 -8.83 -3.74 -4.55
C VAL A 70 -9.63 -5.03 -4.41
N ALA A 71 -9.07 -6.03 -3.72
CA ALA A 71 -9.77 -7.31 -3.50
C ALA A 71 -11.09 -7.12 -2.72
N ASN A 72 -11.10 -6.26 -1.72
CA ASN A 72 -12.30 -5.97 -0.92
C ASN A 72 -13.39 -5.24 -1.72
N GLU A 73 -13.05 -4.56 -2.81
CA GLU A 73 -14.01 -3.88 -3.70
C GLU A 73 -14.62 -4.79 -4.76
N ILE A 74 -14.12 -6.03 -4.91
CA ILE A 74 -14.70 -7.00 -5.82
C ILE A 74 -16.08 -7.45 -5.30
N GLU A 75 -17.09 -7.31 -6.15
CA GLU A 75 -18.46 -7.77 -5.88
C GLU A 75 -18.47 -9.27 -5.50
N LYS A 76 -19.27 -9.65 -4.51
CA LYS A 76 -19.28 -11.02 -3.98
C LYS A 76 -19.51 -12.08 -5.05
N GLU A 77 -20.39 -11.81 -6.00
CA GLU A 77 -20.73 -12.70 -7.11
C GLU A 77 -19.57 -12.94 -8.07
N LYS A 78 -18.64 -11.97 -8.15
CA LYS A 78 -17.45 -12.04 -9.01
C LYS A 78 -16.26 -12.72 -8.32
N ARG A 79 -16.25 -12.82 -7.00
CA ARG A 79 -15.11 -13.41 -6.24
C ARG A 79 -14.84 -14.86 -6.61
N LYS A 80 -15.85 -15.62 -7.01
CA LYS A 80 -15.73 -17.01 -7.48
C LYS A 80 -14.82 -17.17 -8.70
N PHE A 81 -14.59 -16.12 -9.48
CA PHE A 81 -13.71 -16.17 -10.65
C PHE A 81 -12.24 -15.94 -10.30
N GLY A 82 -11.96 -15.57 -9.05
CA GLY A 82 -10.60 -15.30 -8.59
C GLY A 82 -10.04 -13.97 -9.08
N ILE A 83 -8.73 -13.79 -8.87
CA ILE A 83 -7.97 -12.61 -9.28
C ILE A 83 -6.83 -13.07 -10.18
N THR A 84 -6.56 -12.33 -11.24
CA THR A 84 -5.37 -12.51 -12.07
C THR A 84 -4.45 -11.30 -11.94
N ALA A 85 -3.14 -11.53 -11.93
CA ALA A 85 -2.14 -10.49 -11.92
C ALA A 85 -0.92 -10.89 -12.74
N ALA A 86 -0.32 -9.93 -13.44
CA ALA A 86 0.93 -10.11 -14.15
C ALA A 86 2.03 -9.34 -13.44
N SER A 87 2.91 -10.05 -12.74
CA SER A 87 4.04 -9.46 -12.02
C SER A 87 5.08 -10.53 -11.69
N ALA A 88 6.35 -10.19 -11.78
CA ALA A 88 7.46 -11.05 -11.40
C ALA A 88 7.90 -10.92 -9.93
N GLY A 89 7.17 -10.16 -9.09
CA GLY A 89 7.63 -9.86 -7.74
C GLY A 89 6.53 -9.49 -6.76
N ASN A 90 6.77 -8.46 -5.99
CA ASN A 90 5.97 -8.07 -4.82
C ASN A 90 4.46 -7.90 -5.09
N HIS A 91 4.09 -7.47 -6.29
CA HIS A 91 2.67 -7.34 -6.62
C HIS A 91 2.00 -8.71 -6.79
N ALA A 92 2.67 -9.70 -7.40
CA ALA A 92 2.13 -11.05 -7.52
C ALA A 92 1.89 -11.69 -6.15
N ILE A 93 2.85 -11.56 -5.24
CA ILE A 93 2.75 -12.07 -3.86
C ILE A 93 1.58 -11.40 -3.12
N ALA A 94 1.47 -10.07 -3.23
CA ALA A 94 0.41 -9.32 -2.58
C ALA A 94 -0.98 -9.63 -3.14
N ALA A 95 -1.13 -9.78 -4.46
CA ALA A 95 -2.38 -10.16 -5.10
C ALA A 95 -2.82 -11.57 -4.69
N SER A 96 -1.89 -12.52 -4.65
CA SER A 96 -2.16 -13.89 -4.19
C SER A 96 -2.61 -13.92 -2.73
N TRP A 97 -1.93 -13.18 -1.86
CA TRP A 97 -2.30 -13.04 -0.45
C TRP A 97 -3.69 -12.41 -0.28
N ALA A 98 -3.99 -11.34 -1.03
CA ALA A 98 -5.29 -10.67 -0.96
C ALA A 98 -6.43 -11.54 -1.49
N ALA A 99 -6.17 -12.36 -2.53
CA ALA A 99 -7.13 -13.32 -3.05
C ALA A 99 -7.46 -14.45 -2.07
N TYR A 100 -6.49 -14.85 -1.23
CA TYR A 100 -6.69 -15.85 -0.18
C TYR A 100 -7.55 -15.32 0.98
N LYS A 101 -7.50 -14.04 1.27
CA LYS A 101 -8.30 -13.35 2.30
C LYS A 101 -9.77 -13.24 1.96
#